data_6162c3f1f6be8c66b9d588fa7e8d7871
#
_entry.id   6162c3f1f6be8c66b9d588fa7e8d7871
#
_cell.length_a   1.000
_cell.length_b   1.000
_cell.length_c   1.000
_cell.angle_alpha   90.00
_cell.angle_beta   90.00
_cell.angle_gamma   90.00
#
_symmetry.space_group_name_H-M   'P 1'
#
loop_
_entity.id
_entity.type
_entity.pdbx_description
1 polymer ?
#
loop_
_entity_poly.entity_id
_entity_poly.type
_entity_poly.pdbx_seq_one_letter_code
_entity_poly.pdbx_strand_id
1 'polypeptide(L)'
;SLLVLKVFRNRNKIDEHLSKNFVDGWSIDRMDFTLVNILRCAYIELSEFSNIPKKVVISEYTNIAASFFNKSEVNFVNGFLDKFSSEHYKG
;
A
#
# COMPACT_ATOMS: atom_id res chain seq x y z
N SER A 1 2.67 -14.83 -9.69
CA SER A 1 1.28 -14.99 -9.25
C SER A 1 0.36 -13.99 -9.93
N LEU A 2 -0.91 -14.22 -9.82
CA LEU A 2 -1.91 -13.33 -10.40
C LEU A 2 -1.83 -11.93 -9.80
N LEU A 3 -1.59 -11.85 -8.49
CA LEU A 3 -1.43 -10.57 -7.80
C LEU A 3 -0.24 -9.79 -8.36
N VAL A 4 0.91 -10.46 -8.53
CA VAL A 4 2.12 -9.83 -9.06
C VAL A 4 1.87 -9.29 -10.47
N LEU A 5 1.20 -10.07 -11.32
CA LEU A 5 0.88 -9.63 -12.68
C LEU A 5 -0.04 -8.41 -12.68
N LYS A 6 -1.05 -8.38 -11.82
CA LYS A 6 -1.94 -7.25 -11.71
C LYS A 6 -1.21 -5.99 -11.28
N VAL A 7 -0.32 -6.11 -10.28
CA VAL A 7 0.48 -4.99 -9.81
C VAL A 7 1.35 -4.46 -10.94
N PHE A 8 2.05 -5.36 -11.63
CA PHE A 8 2.97 -4.95 -12.71
C PHE A 8 2.22 -4.26 -13.85
N ARG A 9 1.11 -4.82 -14.31
CA ARG A 9 0.34 -4.27 -15.43
C ARG A 9 -0.28 -2.92 -15.12
N ASN A 10 -0.64 -2.69 -13.86
CA ASN A 10 -1.34 -1.49 -13.45
C ASN A 10 -0.48 -0.53 -12.65
N ARG A 11 0.84 -0.74 -12.61
CA ARG A 11 1.72 0.01 -11.72
C ARG A 11 1.65 1.53 -11.88
N ASN A 12 1.55 2.02 -13.12
CA ASN A 12 1.49 3.46 -13.35
C ASN A 12 0.19 4.06 -12.81
N LYS A 13 -0.90 3.36 -13.02
CA LYS A 13 -2.21 3.80 -12.53
C LYS A 13 -2.29 3.73 -11.01
N ILE A 14 -1.74 2.66 -10.43
CA ILE A 14 -1.67 2.50 -8.98
C ILE A 14 -0.83 3.63 -8.39
N ASP A 15 0.35 3.88 -8.95
CA ASP A 15 1.26 4.91 -8.47
C ASP A 15 0.65 6.30 -8.53
N GLU A 16 -0.09 6.59 -9.58
CA GLU A 16 -0.80 7.85 -9.69
C GLU A 16 -1.82 8.02 -8.57
N HIS A 17 -2.58 6.97 -8.30
CA HIS A 17 -3.59 7.01 -7.25
C HIS A 17 -2.97 7.10 -5.85
N LEU A 18 -1.90 6.34 -5.61
CA LEU A 18 -1.19 6.40 -4.33
C LEU A 18 -0.58 7.78 -4.10
N SER A 19 0.05 8.34 -5.14
CA SER A 19 0.75 9.63 -5.03
C SER A 19 -0.17 10.77 -4.64
N LYS A 20 -1.41 10.73 -5.06
CA LYS A 20 -2.39 11.75 -4.70
C LYS A 20 -2.69 11.80 -3.21
N ASN A 21 -2.38 10.73 -2.50
CA ASN A 21 -2.72 10.60 -1.08
C ASN A 21 -1.49 10.68 -0.17
N PHE A 22 -0.31 10.90 -0.72
CA PHE A 22 0.89 11.08 0.09
C PHE A 22 0.92 12.48 0.70
N VAL A 23 1.47 12.54 1.92
CA VAL A 23 1.74 13.82 2.56
C VAL A 23 3.10 14.34 2.09
N ASP A 24 3.39 15.60 2.40
CA ASP A 24 4.64 16.23 2.01
C ASP A 24 5.86 15.44 2.49
N GLY A 25 6.84 15.34 1.62
CA GLY A 25 8.07 14.62 1.91
C GLY A 25 8.08 13.18 1.43
N TRP A 26 6.93 12.64 1.04
CA TRP A 26 6.83 11.28 0.52
C TRP A 26 6.45 11.31 -0.95
N SER A 27 7.23 10.63 -1.77
CA SER A 27 6.92 10.47 -3.21
C SER A 27 7.46 9.14 -3.71
N ILE A 28 6.80 8.58 -4.71
CA ILE A 28 7.18 7.28 -5.29
C ILE A 28 8.65 7.30 -5.74
N ASP A 29 9.07 8.39 -6.37
CA ASP A 29 10.44 8.50 -6.93
C ASP A 29 11.52 8.48 -5.86
N ARG A 30 11.20 8.87 -4.64
CA ARG A 30 12.16 8.96 -3.54
C ARG A 30 12.07 7.79 -2.58
N MET A 31 11.06 6.94 -2.75
CA MET A 31 10.83 5.85 -1.82
C MET A 31 11.61 4.61 -2.24
N ASP A 32 11.95 3.80 -1.25
CA ASP A 32 12.55 2.51 -1.49
C ASP A 32 11.65 1.66 -2.37
N PHE A 33 12.24 0.93 -3.30
CA PHE A 33 11.49 0.11 -4.25
C PHE A 33 10.62 -0.94 -3.55
N THR A 34 11.16 -1.58 -2.52
CA THR A 34 10.39 -2.58 -1.76
C THR A 34 9.20 -1.95 -1.06
N LEU A 35 9.40 -0.76 -0.49
CA LEU A 35 8.33 -0.03 0.19
C LEU A 35 7.20 0.32 -0.79
N VAL A 36 7.55 0.81 -1.97
CA VAL A 36 6.56 1.12 -3.01
C VAL A 36 5.78 -0.14 -3.40
N ASN A 37 6.46 -1.27 -3.56
CA ASN A 37 5.79 -2.50 -3.95
C ASN A 37 4.87 -3.04 -2.86
N ILE A 38 5.22 -2.83 -1.60
CA ILE A 38 4.32 -3.17 -0.48
C ILE A 38 3.03 -2.37 -0.61
N LEU A 39 3.13 -1.09 -0.86
CA LEU A 39 1.95 -0.24 -1.03
C LEU A 39 1.13 -0.60 -2.27
N ARG A 40 1.80 -0.94 -3.36
CA ARG A 40 1.11 -1.38 -4.58
C ARG A 40 0.31 -2.65 -4.37
N CYS A 41 0.91 -3.63 -3.71
CA CYS A 41 0.23 -4.89 -3.42
C CYS A 41 -0.95 -4.69 -2.48
N ALA A 42 -0.75 -3.88 -1.44
CA ALA A 42 -1.82 -3.56 -0.50
C ALA A 42 -2.98 -2.85 -1.21
N TYR A 43 -2.65 -1.93 -2.11
CA TYR A 43 -3.66 -1.23 -2.90
C TYR A 43 -4.55 -2.21 -3.67
N ILE A 44 -3.95 -3.17 -4.36
CA ILE A 44 -4.70 -4.16 -5.14
C ILE A 44 -5.57 -5.02 -4.23
N GLU A 45 -5.03 -5.50 -3.11
CA GLU A 45 -5.83 -6.32 -2.20
C GLU A 45 -7.00 -5.54 -1.59
N LEU A 46 -6.76 -4.29 -1.22
CA LEU A 46 -7.83 -3.46 -0.67
C LEU A 46 -8.92 -3.16 -1.70
N SER A 47 -8.55 -3.00 -2.97
CA SER A 47 -9.51 -2.62 -4.00
C SER A 47 -10.20 -3.80 -4.67
N GLU A 48 -9.55 -4.96 -4.76
CA GLU A 48 -10.10 -6.09 -5.53
C GLU A 48 -10.50 -7.30 -4.72
N PHE A 49 -10.05 -7.42 -3.48
CA PHE A 49 -10.37 -8.55 -2.62
C PHE A 49 -11.27 -8.10 -1.47
N SER A 50 -12.49 -7.69 -1.81
CA SER A 50 -13.43 -7.11 -0.86
C SER A 50 -13.91 -8.08 0.22
N ASN A 51 -13.73 -9.38 0.02
CA ASN A 51 -14.10 -10.39 1.00
C ASN A 51 -13.10 -10.52 2.16
N ILE A 52 -11.94 -9.86 2.04
CA ILE A 52 -10.94 -9.86 3.10
C ILE A 52 -11.08 -8.57 3.89
N PRO A 53 -11.23 -8.62 5.23
CA PRO A 53 -11.34 -7.40 6.03
C PRO A 53 -10.13 -6.50 5.83
N LYS A 54 -10.37 -5.21 5.69
CA LYS A 54 -9.31 -4.23 5.46
C LYS A 54 -8.25 -4.24 6.53
N LYS A 55 -8.66 -4.39 7.80
CA LYS A 55 -7.73 -4.46 8.92
C LYS A 55 -6.74 -5.62 8.78
N VAL A 56 -7.20 -6.74 8.23
CA VAL A 56 -6.34 -7.91 8.01
C VAL A 56 -5.31 -7.58 6.93
N VAL A 57 -5.74 -6.98 5.83
CA VAL A 57 -4.82 -6.59 4.74
C VAL A 57 -3.77 -5.62 5.26
N ILE A 58 -4.20 -4.57 5.96
CA ILE A 58 -3.29 -3.57 6.49
C ILE A 58 -2.28 -4.19 7.45
N SER A 59 -2.76 -5.04 8.36
CA SER A 59 -1.90 -5.73 9.31
C SER A 59 -0.84 -6.59 8.62
N GLU A 60 -1.25 -7.34 7.59
CA GLU A 60 -0.32 -8.20 6.85
C GLU A 60 0.78 -7.38 6.18
N TYR A 61 0.43 -6.30 5.50
CA TYR A 61 1.44 -5.49 4.80
C TYR A 61 2.29 -4.66 5.74
N THR A 62 1.74 -4.25 6.88
CA THR A 62 2.51 -3.59 7.92
C THR A 62 3.55 -4.55 8.50
N ASN A 63 3.17 -5.82 8.71
CA ASN A 63 4.08 -6.84 9.21
C ASN A 63 5.18 -7.16 8.18
N ILE A 64 4.84 -7.17 6.90
CA ILE A 64 5.83 -7.36 5.85
C ILE A 64 6.83 -6.19 5.87
N ALA A 65 6.35 -4.97 6.00
CA ALA A 65 7.22 -3.80 6.09
C ALA A 65 8.16 -3.90 7.29
N ALA A 66 7.67 -4.42 8.41
CA ALA A 66 8.49 -4.58 9.62
C ALA A 66 9.64 -5.55 9.42
N SER A 67 9.55 -6.45 8.44
CA SER A 67 10.62 -7.40 8.11
C SER A 67 11.77 -6.73 7.34
N PHE A 68 11.54 -5.58 6.72
CA PHE A 68 12.51 -4.92 5.85
C PHE A 68 12.94 -3.55 6.35
N PHE A 69 12.13 -2.88 7.16
CA PHE A 69 12.32 -1.46 7.44
C PHE A 69 12.30 -1.13 8.92
N ASN A 70 12.71 0.10 9.22
CA ASN A 70 12.68 0.63 10.57
C ASN A 70 11.28 1.09 10.96
N LYS A 71 11.14 1.47 12.21
CA LYS A 71 9.86 1.88 12.78
C LYS A 71 9.18 3.01 12.00
N SER A 72 9.97 3.96 11.49
CA SER A 72 9.38 5.10 10.77
C SER A 72 8.68 4.66 9.49
N GLU A 73 9.27 3.75 8.72
CA GLU A 73 8.65 3.22 7.51
C GLU A 73 7.44 2.35 7.83
N VAL A 74 7.55 1.54 8.87
CA VAL A 74 6.44 0.69 9.32
C VAL A 74 5.25 1.55 9.73
N ASN A 75 5.50 2.59 10.52
CA ASN A 75 4.45 3.52 10.94
C ASN A 75 3.83 4.23 9.74
N PHE A 76 4.66 4.60 8.75
CA PHE A 76 4.16 5.21 7.53
C PHE A 76 3.21 4.27 6.78
N VAL A 77 3.60 3.03 6.58
CA VAL A 77 2.76 2.04 5.88
C VAL A 77 1.44 1.87 6.60
N ASN A 78 1.50 1.65 7.90
CA ASN A 78 0.29 1.44 8.70
C ASN A 78 -0.64 2.65 8.63
N GLY A 79 -0.10 3.83 8.90
CA GLY A 79 -0.90 5.06 8.88
C GLY A 79 -1.46 5.41 7.52
N PHE A 80 -0.62 5.26 6.48
CA PHE A 80 -1.05 5.54 5.12
C PHE A 80 -2.18 4.61 4.68
N LEU A 81 -2.01 3.30 4.88
CA LEU A 81 -3.01 2.32 4.45
C LEU A 81 -4.31 2.46 5.24
N ASP A 82 -4.21 2.74 6.53
CA ASP A 82 -5.39 2.95 7.37
C ASP A 82 -6.21 4.14 6.87
N LYS A 83 -5.55 5.26 6.67
CA LYS A 83 -6.21 6.47 6.17
C LYS A 83 -6.73 6.28 4.75
N PHE A 84 -5.91 5.70 3.88
CA PHE A 84 -6.27 5.48 2.50
C PHE A 84 -7.50 4.58 2.39
N SER A 85 -7.54 3.49 3.14
CA SER A 85 -8.67 2.57 3.08
C SER A 85 -9.94 3.18 3.65
N SER A 86 -9.84 3.98 4.71
CA SER A 86 -11.02 4.61 5.31
C SER A 86 -11.62 5.68 4.41
N GLU A 87 -10.81 6.35 3.59
CA GLU A 87 -11.27 7.39 2.67
C GLU A 87 -11.80 6.84 1.35
N HIS A 88 -11.24 5.74 0.86
CA HIS A 88 -11.51 5.25 -0.48
C HIS A 88 -12.28 3.94 -0.54
N TYR A 89 -12.23 3.12 0.50
CA TYR A 89 -12.88 1.82 0.53
C TYR A 89 -13.69 1.68 1.79
N LYS A 90 -14.99 1.84 1.64
CA LYS A 90 -15.93 1.68 2.73
C LYS A 90 -16.35 0.21 2.83
N GLY A 91 -16.32 -0.32 4.04
CA GLY A 91 -16.74 -1.70 4.19
C GLY A 91 -16.38 -2.28 5.49
#